data_d61c2c1f3804ca5d7ddc7fb93f5cfe2b
#
_entry.id   d61c2c1f3804ca5d7ddc7fb93f5cfe2b
#
_cell.length_a   1.000
_cell.length_b   1.000
_cell.length_c   1.000
_cell.angle_alpha   90.00
_cell.angle_beta   90.00
_cell.angle_gamma   90.00
#
_symmetry.space_group_name_H-M   'P 1'
#
loop_
_entity.id
_entity.type
_entity.pdbx_description
1 polymer ?
#
loop_
_entity_poly.entity_id
_entity_poly.type
_entity_poly.pdbx_seq_one_letter_code
_entity_poly.pdbx_strand_id
1 'polypeptide(L)'
;MATFVIVHGAWGGGWEWRSVADALAARGHRTFTPTLTGLGERSHLLSRSIGLHTHAEDVAQLIRWERAQDVLLVGHSYGGMVTTMAASMVEEVKAMIYVDAFTPEPGQREIDLIDPKWVESMLLEPARRSGDGWLVPFPFPDDLDGFPADVAERYRTARHPLATFTDPADVDPRVRTLPTAFIHCTGKPPGEDLFAGLAREADQRGWLIEEIASGHDVQIEGPAAIAEVLHDLASRM
;
A
#
# COMPACT_ATOMS: atom_id res chain seq x y z
N MET A 1 -13.13 -12.12 -15.47
CA MET A 1 -13.23 -10.66 -15.19
C MET A 1 -13.25 -10.51 -13.69
N ALA A 2 -12.42 -9.66 -13.12
CA ALA A 2 -12.34 -9.37 -11.69
C ALA A 2 -12.38 -7.86 -11.46
N THR A 3 -12.71 -7.43 -10.24
CA THR A 3 -12.65 -6.03 -9.81
C THR A 3 -11.46 -5.85 -8.87
N PHE A 4 -10.49 -5.02 -9.25
CA PHE A 4 -9.36 -4.66 -8.42
C PHE A 4 -9.57 -3.28 -7.79
N VAL A 5 -9.24 -3.15 -6.52
CA VAL A 5 -9.02 -1.87 -5.85
C VAL A 5 -7.59 -1.88 -5.35
N ILE A 6 -6.74 -1.01 -5.90
CA ILE A 6 -5.29 -1.00 -5.62
C ILE A 6 -4.96 0.26 -4.84
N VAL A 7 -4.41 0.09 -3.65
CA VAL A 7 -4.05 1.16 -2.72
C VAL A 7 -2.54 1.33 -2.67
N HIS A 8 -2.10 2.54 -2.96
CA HIS A 8 -0.70 2.93 -3.05
C HIS A 8 0.02 2.97 -1.68
N GLY A 9 1.33 3.02 -1.70
CA GLY A 9 2.20 3.16 -0.55
C GLY A 9 2.20 4.56 0.07
N ALA A 10 3.02 4.75 1.11
CA ALA A 10 3.21 6.06 1.72
C ALA A 10 3.79 7.06 0.72
N TRP A 11 3.48 8.35 0.91
CA TRP A 11 3.88 9.50 0.07
C TRP A 11 3.43 9.45 -1.39
N GLY A 12 2.81 8.37 -1.83
CA GLY A 12 2.39 8.12 -3.20
C GLY A 12 1.00 8.65 -3.56
N GLY A 13 0.42 8.03 -4.58
CA GLY A 13 -0.95 8.30 -5.07
C GLY A 13 -1.39 7.26 -6.09
N GLY A 14 -2.67 7.25 -6.41
CA GLY A 14 -3.23 6.33 -7.41
C GLY A 14 -2.59 6.45 -8.80
N TRP A 15 -1.95 7.58 -9.07
CA TRP A 15 -1.23 7.86 -10.33
C TRP A 15 -0.08 6.88 -10.59
N GLU A 16 0.55 6.34 -9.54
CA GLU A 16 1.64 5.35 -9.65
C GLU A 16 1.19 4.05 -10.30
N TRP A 17 -0.05 3.68 -10.05
CA TRP A 17 -0.64 2.42 -10.49
C TRP A 17 -1.37 2.50 -11.84
N ARG A 18 -1.34 3.66 -12.52
CA ARG A 18 -2.07 3.87 -13.79
C ARG A 18 -1.67 2.87 -14.86
N SER A 19 -0.36 2.66 -15.07
CA SER A 19 0.12 1.70 -16.08
C SER A 19 -0.32 0.26 -15.77
N VAL A 20 -0.37 -0.11 -14.50
CA VAL A 20 -0.88 -1.42 -14.06
C VAL A 20 -2.38 -1.52 -14.29
N ALA A 21 -3.14 -0.48 -13.94
CA ALA A 21 -4.59 -0.44 -14.16
C ALA A 21 -4.94 -0.55 -15.64
N ASP A 22 -4.23 0.16 -16.52
CA ASP A 22 -4.42 0.09 -17.97
C ASP A 22 -4.13 -1.32 -18.50
N ALA A 23 -3.07 -1.98 -18.02
CA ALA A 23 -2.72 -3.34 -18.39
C ALA A 23 -3.75 -4.38 -17.92
N LEU A 24 -4.33 -4.19 -16.73
CA LEU A 24 -5.41 -5.03 -16.21
C LEU A 24 -6.72 -4.79 -16.98
N ALA A 25 -7.03 -3.53 -17.30
CA ALA A 25 -8.19 -3.18 -18.11
C ALA A 25 -8.12 -3.79 -19.52
N ALA A 26 -6.94 -3.81 -20.15
CA ALA A 26 -6.72 -4.47 -21.44
C ALA A 26 -6.97 -6.00 -21.38
N ARG A 27 -6.90 -6.60 -20.19
CA ARG A 27 -7.24 -8.01 -19.92
C ARG A 27 -8.70 -8.21 -19.48
N GLY A 28 -9.51 -7.14 -19.52
CA GLY A 28 -10.94 -7.20 -19.20
C GLY A 28 -11.28 -7.10 -17.71
N HIS A 29 -10.35 -6.64 -16.87
CA HIS A 29 -10.62 -6.38 -15.44
C HIS A 29 -11.11 -4.94 -15.23
N ARG A 30 -11.91 -4.72 -14.18
CA ARG A 30 -12.23 -3.40 -13.67
C ARG A 30 -11.21 -3.04 -12.59
N THR A 31 -10.58 -1.87 -12.68
CA THR A 31 -9.53 -1.48 -11.75
C THR A 31 -9.75 -0.06 -11.24
N PHE A 32 -9.63 0.12 -9.94
CA PHE A 32 -9.64 1.41 -9.27
C PHE A 32 -8.32 1.62 -8.55
N THR A 33 -7.77 2.82 -8.65
CA THR A 33 -6.54 3.25 -8.00
C THR A 33 -6.78 4.57 -7.26
N PRO A 34 -7.49 4.55 -6.10
CA PRO A 34 -7.76 5.77 -5.36
C PRO A 34 -6.48 6.41 -4.84
N THR A 35 -6.42 7.73 -4.86
CA THR A 35 -5.45 8.48 -4.05
C THR A 35 -6.05 8.76 -2.69
N LEU A 36 -5.35 8.41 -1.63
CA LEU A 36 -5.77 8.60 -0.25
C LEU A 36 -5.83 10.09 0.12
N THR A 37 -6.76 10.46 1.00
CA THR A 37 -6.98 11.85 1.40
C THR A 37 -5.71 12.51 1.96
N GLY A 38 -5.37 13.69 1.43
CA GLY A 38 -4.18 14.46 1.80
C GLY A 38 -2.92 14.08 1.05
N LEU A 39 -2.95 13.07 0.17
CA LEU A 39 -1.79 12.62 -0.61
C LEU A 39 -1.95 12.93 -2.10
N GLY A 40 -0.87 12.85 -2.86
CA GLY A 40 -0.84 13.06 -4.30
C GLY A 40 -1.61 14.32 -4.73
N GLU A 41 -2.48 14.18 -5.72
CA GLU A 41 -3.35 15.27 -6.22
C GLU A 41 -4.39 15.74 -5.20
N ARG A 42 -4.57 15.00 -4.10
CA ARG A 42 -5.46 15.37 -2.99
C ARG A 42 -4.71 16.05 -1.83
N SER A 43 -3.43 16.44 -2.03
CA SER A 43 -2.61 17.12 -1.03
C SER A 43 -3.22 18.43 -0.49
N HIS A 44 -4.08 19.10 -1.27
CA HIS A 44 -4.85 20.27 -0.84
C HIS A 44 -5.83 20.00 0.33
N LEU A 45 -6.13 18.73 0.62
CA LEU A 45 -6.97 18.28 1.74
C LEU A 45 -6.15 17.94 3.00
N LEU A 46 -4.81 18.06 2.93
CA LEU A 46 -3.92 17.67 4.01
C LEU A 46 -4.25 18.41 5.31
N SER A 47 -4.48 17.66 6.39
CA SER A 47 -4.83 18.20 7.70
C SER A 47 -4.36 17.29 8.83
N ARG A 48 -4.28 17.84 10.06
CA ARG A 48 -3.89 17.11 11.27
C ARG A 48 -4.89 16.04 11.71
N SER A 49 -6.11 16.06 11.20
CA SER A 49 -7.15 15.07 11.51
C SER A 49 -7.07 13.80 10.65
N ILE A 50 -6.17 13.77 9.68
CA ILE A 50 -5.99 12.59 8.83
C ILE A 50 -5.16 11.55 9.57
N GLY A 51 -5.76 10.37 9.77
CA GLY A 51 -5.13 9.19 10.33
C GLY A 51 -5.41 7.95 9.48
N LEU A 52 -5.00 6.78 9.98
CA LEU A 52 -5.19 5.50 9.27
C LEU A 52 -6.68 5.23 8.96
N HIS A 53 -7.58 5.53 9.90
CA HIS A 53 -9.01 5.38 9.70
C HIS A 53 -9.54 6.21 8.52
N THR A 54 -9.05 7.45 8.35
CA THR A 54 -9.45 8.30 7.21
C THR A 54 -9.11 7.64 5.88
N HIS A 55 -7.91 7.08 5.77
CA HIS A 55 -7.46 6.39 4.56
C HIS A 55 -8.21 5.08 4.31
N ALA A 56 -8.50 4.32 5.36
CA ALA A 56 -9.32 3.11 5.24
C ALA A 56 -10.75 3.43 4.78
N GLU A 57 -11.33 4.52 5.30
CA GLU A 57 -12.65 4.99 4.90
C GLU A 57 -12.69 5.47 3.44
N ASP A 58 -11.61 6.12 2.92
CA ASP A 58 -11.50 6.48 1.50
C ASP A 58 -11.72 5.24 0.62
N VAL A 59 -11.11 4.11 0.97
CA VAL A 59 -11.18 2.85 0.22
C VAL A 59 -12.55 2.19 0.40
N ALA A 60 -13.05 2.11 1.63
CA ALA A 60 -14.36 1.53 1.92
C ALA A 60 -15.49 2.27 1.21
N GLN A 61 -15.45 3.61 1.21
CA GLN A 61 -16.44 4.42 0.52
C GLN A 61 -16.34 4.26 -1.00
N LEU A 62 -15.13 4.19 -1.57
CA LEU A 62 -14.97 3.88 -2.98
C LEU A 62 -15.70 2.57 -3.34
N ILE A 63 -15.46 1.49 -2.59
CA ILE A 63 -16.07 0.18 -2.84
C ILE A 63 -17.60 0.30 -2.81
N ARG A 64 -18.16 0.97 -1.79
CA ARG A 64 -19.61 1.17 -1.63
C ARG A 64 -20.23 2.00 -2.76
N TRP A 65 -19.64 3.18 -3.07
CA TRP A 65 -20.18 4.09 -4.07
C TRP A 65 -20.08 3.57 -5.49
N GLU A 66 -19.00 2.85 -5.81
CA GLU A 66 -18.81 2.17 -7.09
C GLU A 66 -19.63 0.85 -7.18
N ARG A 67 -20.30 0.46 -6.10
CA ARG A 67 -21.02 -0.81 -5.98
C ARG A 67 -20.16 -1.99 -6.45
N ALA A 68 -18.88 -1.93 -6.11
CA ALA A 68 -17.94 -2.98 -6.46
C ALA A 68 -18.28 -4.26 -5.71
N GLN A 69 -18.23 -5.40 -6.39
CA GLN A 69 -18.48 -6.72 -5.81
C GLN A 69 -17.30 -7.63 -6.13
N ASP A 70 -17.11 -8.66 -5.32
CA ASP A 70 -16.05 -9.65 -5.47
C ASP A 70 -14.66 -8.99 -5.64
N VAL A 71 -14.40 -7.97 -4.79
CA VAL A 71 -13.21 -7.12 -4.89
C VAL A 71 -11.95 -7.89 -4.50
N LEU A 72 -10.95 -7.86 -5.38
CA LEU A 72 -9.56 -8.19 -5.06
C LEU A 72 -8.91 -6.89 -4.54
N LEU A 73 -8.73 -6.82 -3.23
CA LEU A 73 -8.22 -5.61 -2.58
C LEU A 73 -6.70 -5.71 -2.45
N VAL A 74 -6.00 -4.83 -3.16
CA VAL A 74 -4.53 -4.84 -3.28
C VAL A 74 -3.95 -3.69 -2.48
N GLY A 75 -3.03 -3.98 -1.55
CA GLY A 75 -2.31 -2.98 -0.78
C GLY A 75 -0.81 -3.06 -1.04
N HIS A 76 -0.19 -1.93 -1.40
CA HIS A 76 1.26 -1.81 -1.56
C HIS A 76 1.87 -1.09 -0.36
N SER A 77 2.95 -1.64 0.23
CA SER A 77 3.67 -0.96 1.31
C SER A 77 2.75 -0.56 2.47
N TYR A 78 2.72 0.71 2.86
CA TYR A 78 1.74 1.31 3.79
C TYR A 78 0.28 0.97 3.41
N GLY A 79 -0.03 0.88 2.12
CA GLY A 79 -1.36 0.51 1.63
C GLY A 79 -1.88 -0.81 2.19
N GLY A 80 -1.01 -1.69 2.67
CA GLY A 80 -1.40 -2.91 3.38
C GLY A 80 -2.11 -2.63 4.70
N MET A 81 -1.67 -1.63 5.48
CA MET A 81 -2.37 -1.15 6.68
C MET A 81 -3.79 -0.69 6.33
N VAL A 82 -3.89 0.14 5.29
CA VAL A 82 -5.14 0.75 4.82
C VAL A 82 -6.12 -0.31 4.32
N THR A 83 -5.67 -1.24 3.47
CA THR A 83 -6.52 -2.27 2.88
C THR A 83 -7.02 -3.27 3.91
N THR A 84 -6.19 -3.67 4.88
CA THR A 84 -6.58 -4.55 5.97
C THR A 84 -7.70 -3.92 6.80
N MET A 85 -7.57 -2.65 7.14
CA MET A 85 -8.60 -1.93 7.88
C MET A 85 -9.85 -1.67 7.03
N ALA A 86 -9.71 -1.29 5.75
CA ALA A 86 -10.83 -1.09 4.84
C ALA A 86 -11.65 -2.37 4.63
N ALA A 87 -10.99 -3.53 4.50
CA ALA A 87 -11.66 -4.81 4.42
C ALA A 87 -12.50 -5.15 5.67
N SER A 88 -12.14 -4.58 6.82
CA SER A 88 -12.94 -4.70 8.05
C SER A 88 -14.24 -3.89 8.01
N MET A 89 -14.33 -2.89 7.14
CA MET A 89 -15.45 -1.96 7.03
C MET A 89 -16.50 -2.35 5.98
N VAL A 90 -16.16 -3.30 5.07
CA VAL A 90 -17.00 -3.70 3.94
C VAL A 90 -17.01 -5.23 3.77
N GLU A 91 -18.09 -5.78 3.22
CA GLU A 91 -18.24 -7.23 2.98
C GLU A 91 -17.92 -7.65 1.55
N GLU A 92 -17.76 -6.68 0.65
CA GLU A 92 -17.59 -6.88 -0.79
C GLU A 92 -16.18 -7.36 -1.18
N VAL A 93 -15.24 -7.42 -0.22
CA VAL A 93 -13.88 -7.93 -0.44
C VAL A 93 -13.90 -9.45 -0.49
N LYS A 94 -13.52 -10.00 -1.65
CA LYS A 94 -13.39 -11.42 -1.90
C LYS A 94 -12.03 -11.98 -1.48
N ALA A 95 -10.97 -11.20 -1.71
CA ALA A 95 -9.60 -11.61 -1.41
C ALA A 95 -8.68 -10.41 -1.16
N MET A 96 -7.60 -10.67 -0.42
CA MET A 96 -6.55 -9.70 -0.09
C MET A 96 -5.27 -10.00 -0.87
N ILE A 97 -4.63 -8.98 -1.42
CA ILE A 97 -3.32 -9.10 -2.07
C ILE A 97 -2.38 -8.04 -1.50
N TYR A 98 -1.31 -8.46 -0.87
CA TYR A 98 -0.27 -7.59 -0.31
C TYR A 98 0.92 -7.57 -1.25
N VAL A 99 1.28 -6.40 -1.75
CA VAL A 99 2.44 -6.20 -2.63
C VAL A 99 3.53 -5.52 -1.82
N ASP A 100 4.53 -6.29 -1.38
CA ASP A 100 5.62 -5.78 -0.55
C ASP A 100 5.09 -4.86 0.57
N ALA A 101 4.13 -5.37 1.38
CA ALA A 101 3.25 -4.55 2.19
C ALA A 101 3.16 -5.00 3.65
N PHE A 102 2.76 -4.07 4.52
CA PHE A 102 2.48 -4.35 5.92
C PHE A 102 1.17 -5.11 6.09
N THR A 103 1.16 -6.08 7.01
CA THR A 103 0.03 -6.98 7.28
C THR A 103 -0.33 -6.94 8.77
N PRO A 104 -1.02 -5.88 9.25
CA PRO A 104 -1.19 -5.65 10.68
C PRO A 104 -2.09 -6.69 11.36
N GLU A 105 -1.77 -7.00 12.62
CA GLU A 105 -2.66 -7.64 13.57
C GLU A 105 -3.62 -6.60 14.20
N PRO A 106 -4.76 -7.02 14.80
CA PRO A 106 -5.64 -6.08 15.51
C PRO A 106 -4.89 -5.25 16.55
N GLY A 107 -5.00 -3.93 16.45
CA GLY A 107 -4.36 -2.99 17.36
C GLY A 107 -2.90 -2.67 17.05
N GLN A 108 -2.27 -3.32 16.07
CA GLN A 108 -0.92 -2.97 15.64
C GLN A 108 -0.89 -1.66 14.84
N ARG A 109 0.15 -0.88 15.09
CA ARG A 109 0.50 0.30 14.31
C ARG A 109 1.57 -0.08 13.29
N GLU A 110 1.71 0.66 12.21
CA GLU A 110 2.78 0.40 11.25
C GLU A 110 4.16 0.47 11.90
N ILE A 111 4.38 1.45 12.77
CA ILE A 111 5.64 1.62 13.50
C ILE A 111 5.99 0.43 14.42
N ASP A 112 5.04 -0.42 14.77
CA ASP A 112 5.29 -1.63 15.56
C ASP A 112 5.86 -2.79 14.70
N LEU A 113 5.77 -2.68 13.37
CA LEU A 113 6.22 -3.66 12.39
C LEU A 113 7.60 -3.34 11.81
N ILE A 114 8.22 -2.25 12.25
CA ILE A 114 9.46 -1.71 11.72
C ILE A 114 10.48 -1.58 12.85
N ASP A 115 11.78 -1.67 12.51
CA ASP A 115 12.86 -1.44 13.48
C ASP A 115 12.70 -0.06 14.15
N PRO A 116 12.73 0.03 15.49
CA PRO A 116 12.51 1.30 16.19
C PRO A 116 13.53 2.39 15.86
N LYS A 117 14.76 2.04 15.49
CA LYS A 117 15.78 3.04 15.10
C LYS A 117 15.44 3.63 13.73
N TRP A 118 14.95 2.77 12.84
CA TRP A 118 14.46 3.21 11.53
C TRP A 118 13.24 4.15 11.69
N VAL A 119 12.28 3.77 12.51
CA VAL A 119 11.11 4.61 12.85
C VAL A 119 11.55 5.99 13.37
N GLU A 120 12.49 6.01 14.32
CA GLU A 120 12.99 7.27 14.88
C GLU A 120 13.66 8.14 13.83
N SER A 121 14.56 7.56 13.01
CA SER A 121 15.36 8.32 12.04
C SER A 121 14.59 8.73 10.80
N MET A 122 13.64 7.92 10.33
CA MET A 122 12.96 8.13 9.06
C MET A 122 11.57 8.77 9.20
N LEU A 123 10.92 8.61 10.36
CA LEU A 123 9.58 9.14 10.57
C LEU A 123 9.54 10.22 11.65
N LEU A 124 9.96 9.89 12.88
CA LEU A 124 9.69 10.75 14.04
C LEU A 124 10.59 11.99 14.08
N GLU A 125 11.90 11.83 13.87
CA GLU A 125 12.82 12.96 13.83
C GLU A 125 12.53 13.91 12.66
N PRO A 126 12.35 13.44 11.39
CA PRO A 126 11.96 14.32 10.29
C PRO A 126 10.64 15.04 10.53
N ALA A 127 9.64 14.37 11.12
CA ALA A 127 8.37 15.01 11.46
C ALA A 127 8.57 16.16 12.46
N ARG A 128 9.38 15.94 13.50
CA ARG A 128 9.67 17.00 14.49
C ARG A 128 10.48 18.16 13.90
N ARG A 129 11.48 17.84 13.04
CA ARG A 129 12.42 18.84 12.52
C ARG A 129 11.84 19.71 11.41
N SER A 130 11.03 19.14 10.52
CA SER A 130 10.57 19.82 9.29
C SER A 130 9.11 19.60 8.94
N GLY A 131 8.34 18.94 9.80
CA GLY A 131 6.93 18.61 9.58
C GLY A 131 5.99 19.08 10.68
N ASP A 132 6.37 20.09 11.47
CA ASP A 132 5.56 20.63 12.58
C ASP A 132 5.06 19.55 13.55
N GLY A 133 5.79 18.43 13.68
CA GLY A 133 5.48 17.29 14.53
C GLY A 133 4.35 16.39 14.03
N TRP A 134 3.82 16.60 12.83
CA TRP A 134 2.69 15.83 12.32
C TRP A 134 2.80 15.39 10.85
N LEU A 135 3.73 15.97 10.10
CA LEU A 135 4.01 15.60 8.71
C LEU A 135 5.37 14.91 8.60
N VAL A 136 5.43 13.85 7.87
CA VAL A 136 6.68 13.17 7.52
C VAL A 136 7.02 13.51 6.07
N PRO A 137 8.12 14.23 5.80
CA PRO A 137 8.64 14.40 4.45
C PRO A 137 9.08 13.04 3.89
N PHE A 138 9.14 12.93 2.57
CA PHE A 138 9.68 11.71 1.93
C PHE A 138 11.12 11.46 2.42
N PRO A 139 11.40 10.27 3.00
CA PRO A 139 12.65 10.04 3.72
C PRO A 139 13.83 9.60 2.85
N PHE A 140 13.60 9.29 1.56
CA PHE A 140 14.59 8.70 0.64
C PHE A 140 14.89 9.58 -0.58
N PRO A 141 15.29 10.86 -0.41
CA PRO A 141 15.47 11.75 -1.55
C PRO A 141 16.60 11.34 -2.49
N ASP A 142 17.59 10.57 -1.99
CA ASP A 142 18.73 10.09 -2.74
C ASP A 142 18.45 8.76 -3.47
N ASP A 143 17.42 8.01 -3.08
CA ASP A 143 17.05 6.73 -3.68
C ASP A 143 16.18 6.88 -4.95
N LEU A 144 15.94 8.11 -5.37
CA LEU A 144 15.13 8.43 -6.55
C LEU A 144 15.94 8.43 -7.86
N ASP A 145 17.22 8.10 -7.79
CA ASP A 145 18.05 7.91 -8.97
C ASP A 145 17.59 6.69 -9.77
N GLY A 146 17.21 6.91 -11.02
CA GLY A 146 16.63 5.84 -11.87
C GLY A 146 15.11 5.97 -12.07
N PHE A 147 14.42 6.75 -11.23
CA PHE A 147 13.01 7.07 -11.47
C PHE A 147 12.85 8.14 -12.56
N PRO A 148 11.72 8.14 -13.32
CA PRO A 148 11.38 9.27 -14.19
C PRO A 148 11.40 10.59 -13.41
N ALA A 149 11.93 11.65 -14.01
CA ALA A 149 12.16 12.92 -13.32
C ALA A 149 10.88 13.53 -12.70
N ASP A 150 9.74 13.36 -13.34
CA ASP A 150 8.45 13.82 -12.83
C ASP A 150 7.96 13.00 -11.63
N VAL A 151 8.28 11.71 -11.58
CA VAL A 151 8.01 10.82 -10.46
C VAL A 151 8.87 11.21 -9.26
N ALA A 152 10.18 11.35 -9.48
CA ALA A 152 11.13 11.77 -8.45
C ALA A 152 10.75 13.11 -7.82
N GLU A 153 10.30 14.08 -8.63
CA GLU A 153 9.88 15.40 -8.13
C GLU A 153 8.60 15.30 -7.25
N ARG A 154 7.66 14.45 -7.62
CA ARG A 154 6.45 14.21 -6.81
C ARG A 154 6.80 13.67 -5.44
N TYR A 155 7.69 12.68 -5.36
CA TYR A 155 8.14 12.12 -4.08
C TYR A 155 8.91 13.15 -3.23
N ARG A 156 9.85 13.91 -3.80
CA ARG A 156 10.61 14.93 -3.05
C ARG A 156 9.71 15.97 -2.39
N THR A 157 8.60 16.28 -3.02
CA THR A 157 7.64 17.29 -2.51
C THR A 157 6.55 16.68 -1.62
N ALA A 158 6.40 15.36 -1.61
CA ALA A 158 5.38 14.68 -0.85
C ALA A 158 5.53 14.87 0.66
N ARG A 159 4.38 14.91 1.34
CA ARG A 159 4.28 14.95 2.81
C ARG A 159 3.21 13.95 3.22
N HIS A 160 3.48 13.21 4.28
CA HIS A 160 2.57 12.17 4.77
C HIS A 160 2.18 12.45 6.24
N PRO A 161 0.90 12.35 6.63
CA PRO A 161 0.51 12.54 8.02
C PRO A 161 1.12 11.48 8.94
N LEU A 162 1.82 11.89 9.99
CA LEU A 162 2.45 10.96 10.93
C LEU A 162 1.43 10.04 11.62
N ALA A 163 0.21 10.53 11.87
CA ALA A 163 -0.85 9.77 12.53
C ALA A 163 -1.16 8.46 11.79
N THR A 164 -1.05 8.42 10.46
CA THR A 164 -1.33 7.22 9.67
C THR A 164 -0.39 6.04 9.98
N PHE A 165 0.85 6.33 10.42
CA PHE A 165 1.84 5.33 10.84
C PHE A 165 1.70 4.94 12.31
N THR A 166 1.11 5.84 13.13
CA THR A 166 1.02 5.68 14.59
C THR A 166 -0.36 5.29 15.09
N ASP A 167 -1.39 5.38 14.26
CA ASP A 167 -2.74 4.92 14.61
C ASP A 167 -2.80 3.39 14.58
N PRO A 168 -3.47 2.75 15.55
CA PRO A 168 -3.67 1.32 15.54
C PRO A 168 -4.65 0.89 14.46
N ALA A 169 -4.37 -0.24 13.81
CA ALA A 169 -5.29 -0.86 12.87
C ALA A 169 -6.44 -1.55 13.60
N ASP A 170 -7.67 -1.15 13.31
CA ASP A 170 -8.87 -1.87 13.76
C ASP A 170 -9.21 -2.95 12.74
N VAL A 171 -8.90 -4.21 13.08
CA VAL A 171 -9.00 -5.35 12.16
C VAL A 171 -10.08 -6.32 12.64
N ASP A 172 -11.13 -6.48 11.84
CA ASP A 172 -12.14 -7.52 12.05
C ASP A 172 -11.54 -8.92 11.83
N PRO A 173 -11.75 -9.88 12.74
CA PRO A 173 -11.25 -11.25 12.58
C PRO A 173 -11.67 -11.92 11.26
N ARG A 174 -12.78 -11.51 10.65
CA ARG A 174 -13.25 -11.98 9.36
C ARG A 174 -12.20 -11.77 8.24
N VAL A 175 -11.47 -10.65 8.25
CA VAL A 175 -10.47 -10.35 7.22
C VAL A 175 -9.40 -11.44 7.14
N ARG A 176 -9.09 -12.09 8.26
CA ARG A 176 -8.11 -13.18 8.33
C ARG A 176 -8.57 -14.49 7.72
N THR A 177 -9.86 -14.61 7.44
CA THR A 177 -10.43 -15.80 6.78
C THR A 177 -10.53 -15.64 5.27
N LEU A 178 -10.26 -14.46 4.75
CA LEU A 178 -10.25 -14.20 3.32
C LEU A 178 -9.08 -14.90 2.63
N PRO A 179 -9.27 -15.43 1.41
CA PRO A 179 -8.15 -15.83 0.57
C PRO A 179 -7.13 -14.70 0.45
N THR A 180 -5.86 -15.00 0.69
CA THR A 180 -4.82 -13.97 0.75
C THR A 180 -3.60 -14.38 -0.05
N ALA A 181 -3.01 -13.43 -0.76
CA ALA A 181 -1.72 -13.56 -1.42
C ALA A 181 -0.74 -12.48 -0.94
N PHE A 182 0.54 -12.81 -0.94
CA PHE A 182 1.63 -11.87 -0.72
C PHE A 182 2.57 -11.91 -1.93
N ILE A 183 2.83 -10.75 -2.52
CA ILE A 183 3.77 -10.56 -3.62
C ILE A 183 5.02 -9.92 -3.03
N HIS A 184 6.13 -10.65 -3.05
CA HIS A 184 7.41 -10.21 -2.52
C HIS A 184 8.31 -9.70 -3.64
N CYS A 185 8.77 -8.45 -3.53
CA CYS A 185 9.72 -7.84 -4.45
C CYS A 185 11.15 -8.19 -4.02
N THR A 186 11.82 -9.10 -4.76
CA THR A 186 13.10 -9.68 -4.36
C THR A 186 14.35 -8.98 -4.92
N GLY A 187 14.18 -7.91 -5.71
CA GLY A 187 15.28 -7.16 -6.34
C GLY A 187 15.95 -6.12 -5.44
N LYS A 188 15.66 -6.12 -4.14
CA LYS A 188 16.26 -5.19 -3.17
C LYS A 188 17.68 -5.62 -2.76
N PRO A 189 18.58 -4.68 -2.41
CA PRO A 189 19.90 -5.00 -1.92
C PRO A 189 19.86 -5.87 -0.63
N PRO A 190 20.87 -6.73 -0.42
CA PRO A 190 20.95 -7.52 0.81
C PRO A 190 20.96 -6.65 2.07
N GLY A 191 20.07 -6.94 3.01
CA GLY A 191 19.93 -6.20 4.28
C GLY A 191 18.99 -4.99 4.23
N GLU A 192 18.47 -4.64 3.06
CA GLU A 192 17.52 -3.54 2.86
C GLU A 192 16.08 -4.02 2.65
N ASP A 193 15.85 -5.31 2.72
CA ASP A 193 14.53 -5.91 2.49
C ASP A 193 13.69 -5.95 3.78
N LEU A 194 12.98 -4.87 4.02
CA LEU A 194 12.05 -4.73 5.15
C LEU A 194 10.92 -5.77 5.11
N PHE A 195 10.52 -6.22 3.93
CA PHE A 195 9.35 -7.09 3.74
C PHE A 195 9.67 -8.59 3.68
N ALA A 196 10.94 -8.99 3.64
CA ALA A 196 11.33 -10.40 3.64
C ALA A 196 10.82 -11.16 4.88
N GLY A 197 10.74 -10.48 6.04
CA GLY A 197 10.15 -11.03 7.26
C GLY A 197 8.66 -11.33 7.10
N LEU A 198 7.92 -10.35 6.60
CA LEU A 198 6.47 -10.44 6.36
C LEU A 198 6.13 -11.48 5.28
N ALA A 199 6.94 -11.60 4.22
CA ALA A 199 6.77 -12.65 3.22
C ALA A 199 6.90 -14.05 3.83
N ARG A 200 7.90 -14.28 4.71
CA ARG A 200 8.03 -15.55 5.43
C ARG A 200 6.87 -15.83 6.37
N GLU A 201 6.37 -14.81 7.07
CA GLU A 201 5.17 -14.96 7.92
C GLU A 201 3.92 -15.28 7.09
N ALA A 202 3.77 -14.65 5.93
CA ALA A 202 2.69 -14.94 4.99
C ALA A 202 2.71 -16.41 4.53
N ASP A 203 3.89 -16.94 4.17
CA ASP A 203 4.08 -18.35 3.81
C ASP A 203 3.70 -19.29 4.97
N GLN A 204 4.14 -18.98 6.20
CA GLN A 204 3.77 -19.74 7.40
C GLN A 204 2.26 -19.75 7.70
N ARG A 205 1.55 -18.69 7.27
CA ARG A 205 0.07 -18.59 7.36
C ARG A 205 -0.63 -19.38 6.25
N GLY A 206 0.12 -19.93 5.28
CA GLY A 206 -0.43 -20.66 4.13
C GLY A 206 -1.03 -19.74 3.05
N TRP A 207 -0.61 -18.49 2.99
CA TRP A 207 -1.02 -17.57 1.94
C TRP A 207 -0.35 -17.94 0.61
N LEU A 208 -0.92 -17.52 -0.50
CA LEU A 208 -0.25 -17.63 -1.80
C LEU A 208 0.94 -16.68 -1.84
N ILE A 209 2.12 -17.20 -2.15
CA ILE A 209 3.34 -16.38 -2.29
C ILE A 209 3.72 -16.30 -3.76
N GLU A 210 3.91 -15.08 -4.23
CA GLU A 210 4.49 -14.78 -5.54
C GLU A 210 5.75 -13.93 -5.35
N GLU A 211 6.73 -14.08 -6.22
CA GLU A 211 7.97 -13.30 -6.19
C GLU A 211 8.16 -12.54 -7.50
N ILE A 212 8.58 -11.29 -7.40
CA ILE A 212 8.93 -10.46 -8.55
C ILE A 212 10.36 -9.93 -8.34
N ALA A 213 11.24 -10.15 -9.31
CA ALA A 213 12.61 -9.62 -9.29
C ALA A 213 12.61 -8.12 -9.64
N SER A 214 12.11 -7.29 -8.72
CA SER A 214 12.00 -5.84 -8.80
C SER A 214 12.37 -5.23 -7.46
N GLY A 215 12.69 -3.94 -7.43
CA GLY A 215 12.72 -3.15 -6.20
C GLY A 215 11.35 -2.99 -5.58
N HIS A 216 11.26 -2.18 -4.53
CA HIS A 216 10.04 -1.96 -3.76
C HIS A 216 8.91 -1.33 -4.60
N ASP A 217 9.26 -0.38 -5.46
CA ASP A 217 8.30 0.38 -6.28
C ASP A 217 7.97 -0.33 -7.61
N VAL A 218 7.59 -1.60 -7.52
CA VAL A 218 7.31 -2.48 -8.67
C VAL A 218 6.29 -1.91 -9.66
N GLN A 219 5.36 -1.07 -9.20
CA GLN A 219 4.37 -0.38 -10.04
C GLN A 219 5.00 0.64 -10.99
N ILE A 220 6.21 1.13 -10.67
CA ILE A 220 6.99 2.06 -11.48
C ILE A 220 8.07 1.31 -12.26
N GLU A 221 8.81 0.42 -11.59
CA GLU A 221 9.96 -0.30 -12.15
C GLU A 221 9.53 -1.40 -13.13
N GLY A 222 8.45 -2.12 -12.82
CA GLY A 222 7.98 -3.29 -13.55
C GLY A 222 6.46 -3.39 -13.71
N PRO A 223 5.75 -2.36 -14.20
CA PRO A 223 4.28 -2.35 -14.21
C PRO A 223 3.65 -3.51 -14.98
N ALA A 224 4.32 -4.00 -16.02
CA ALA A 224 3.85 -5.16 -16.78
C ALA A 224 3.94 -6.46 -15.98
N ALA A 225 5.03 -6.65 -15.22
CA ALA A 225 5.25 -7.85 -14.41
C ALA A 225 4.22 -7.95 -13.29
N ILE A 226 4.01 -6.86 -12.54
CA ILE A 226 3.00 -6.87 -11.47
C ILE A 226 1.58 -7.03 -12.02
N ALA A 227 1.25 -6.44 -13.19
CA ALA A 227 -0.05 -6.61 -13.81
C ALA A 227 -0.30 -8.06 -14.25
N GLU A 228 0.73 -8.77 -14.71
CA GLU A 228 0.64 -10.19 -15.04
C GLU A 228 0.37 -11.05 -13.80
N VAL A 229 1.13 -10.87 -12.73
CA VAL A 229 0.93 -11.59 -11.46
C VAL A 229 -0.47 -11.32 -10.89
N LEU A 230 -0.94 -10.08 -10.89
CA LEU A 230 -2.30 -9.75 -10.44
C LEU A 230 -3.38 -10.40 -11.32
N HIS A 231 -3.17 -10.47 -12.64
CA HIS A 231 -4.07 -11.16 -13.56
C HIS A 231 -4.16 -12.65 -13.24
N ASP A 232 -3.03 -13.31 -13.02
CA ASP A 232 -2.96 -14.74 -12.70
C ASP A 232 -3.61 -15.04 -11.34
N LEU A 233 -3.35 -14.22 -10.32
CA LEU A 233 -3.99 -14.33 -9.01
C LEU A 233 -5.52 -14.21 -9.10
N ALA A 234 -6.04 -13.35 -9.99
CA ALA A 234 -7.50 -13.21 -10.18
C ALA A 234 -8.20 -14.48 -10.61
N SER A 235 -7.50 -15.43 -11.22
CA SER A 235 -8.03 -16.72 -11.62
C SER A 235 -7.94 -17.80 -10.52
N ARG A 236 -7.10 -17.54 -9.48
CA ARG A 236 -6.79 -18.48 -8.39
C ARG A 236 -7.47 -18.13 -7.07
N MET A 237 -8.00 -16.92 -6.97
CA MET A 237 -8.67 -16.35 -5.80
C MET A 237 -10.13 -16.02 -6.12
#